data_f4104ed2f48e4367991a4278d7e40a20
#
_entry.id   f4104ed2f48e4367991a4278d7e40a20
#
_cell.length_a   1.000
_cell.length_b   1.000
_cell.length_c   1.000
_cell.angle_alpha   90.00
_cell.angle_beta   90.00
_cell.angle_gamma   90.00
#
_symmetry.space_group_name_H-M   'P 1'
#
loop_
_entity.id
_entity.type
_entity.pdbx_description
1 polymer ?
#
loop_
_entity_poly.entity_id
_entity_poly.type
_entity_poly.pdbx_seq_one_letter_code
_entity_poly.pdbx_strand_id
1 'polypeptide(L)'
;METKSYDYTEDEYQEAFEKVKRDYVGQAQSEKSPRLIFAAGQPASGKSALPKKIMKDYPNVSFVSIDMDKYRMYHPRLKEIEDDNADFVQSTNKFSIRIEKEMLEYCLENKISFIHIGTMRIYEYLKQVVIDRAKAQGFDIEVYALAVSNEQSKVSALLREQEQRRTMRNFYRKTSESFIDEADEGFKRSVG
;
A
#
# COMPACT_ATOMS: atom_id res chain seq x y z
N MET A 1 -12.85 25.32 -12.06
CA MET A 1 -13.75 24.17 -12.11
C MET A 1 -13.64 23.48 -10.78
N GLU A 2 -14.73 23.39 -10.01
CA GLU A 2 -14.75 22.58 -8.79
C GLU A 2 -14.52 21.13 -9.19
N THR A 3 -13.53 20.50 -8.58
CA THR A 3 -13.26 19.07 -8.76
C THR A 3 -14.40 18.30 -8.10
N LYS A 4 -15.14 17.51 -8.89
CA LYS A 4 -16.21 16.65 -8.38
C LYS A 4 -15.66 15.78 -7.23
N SER A 5 -16.34 15.77 -6.10
CA SER A 5 -16.03 14.90 -4.97
C SER A 5 -16.73 13.56 -5.15
N TYR A 6 -16.05 12.47 -4.86
CA TYR A 6 -16.58 11.11 -4.88
C TYR A 6 -16.78 10.62 -3.44
N ASP A 7 -17.61 11.37 -2.70
CA ASP A 7 -17.87 11.10 -1.29
C ASP A 7 -18.67 9.80 -1.10
N TYR A 8 -18.48 9.19 0.04
CA TYR A 8 -19.15 7.97 0.46
C TYR A 8 -19.63 8.11 1.91
N THR A 9 -20.68 7.39 2.26
CA THR A 9 -21.20 7.34 3.64
C THR A 9 -20.31 6.44 4.51
N GLU A 10 -20.47 6.54 5.83
CA GLU A 10 -19.76 5.67 6.76
C GLU A 10 -20.18 4.20 6.58
N ASP A 11 -21.45 3.93 6.33
CA ASP A 11 -21.95 2.56 6.09
C ASP A 11 -21.32 1.94 4.83
N GLU A 12 -21.23 2.69 3.73
CA GLU A 12 -20.54 2.27 2.50
C GLU A 12 -19.06 2.02 2.73
N TYR A 13 -18.43 2.84 3.56
CA TYR A 13 -17.04 2.63 3.95
C TYR A 13 -16.87 1.34 4.75
N GLN A 14 -17.69 1.11 5.76
CA GLN A 14 -17.63 -0.09 6.60
C GLN A 14 -17.87 -1.36 5.76
N GLU A 15 -18.82 -1.33 4.83
CA GLU A 15 -19.03 -2.46 3.91
C GLU A 15 -17.79 -2.73 3.05
N ALA A 16 -17.15 -1.69 2.53
CA ALA A 16 -15.92 -1.81 1.75
C ALA A 16 -14.77 -2.33 2.61
N PHE A 17 -14.61 -1.86 3.84
CA PHE A 17 -13.58 -2.30 4.76
C PHE A 17 -13.74 -3.79 5.15
N GLU A 18 -14.98 -4.23 5.41
CA GLU A 18 -15.25 -5.65 5.67
C GLU A 18 -14.90 -6.54 4.45
N LYS A 19 -15.15 -6.06 3.21
CA LYS A 19 -14.70 -6.75 2.00
C LYS A 19 -13.18 -6.84 1.95
N VAL A 20 -12.46 -5.75 2.23
CA VAL A 20 -11.00 -5.74 2.26
C VAL A 20 -10.47 -6.71 3.31
N LYS A 21 -11.01 -6.69 4.55
CA LYS A 21 -10.61 -7.65 5.58
C LYS A 21 -10.80 -9.10 5.13
N ARG A 22 -11.98 -9.42 4.59
CA ARG A 22 -12.26 -10.77 4.10
C ARG A 22 -11.27 -11.23 3.02
N ASP A 23 -10.92 -10.32 2.08
CA ASP A 23 -10.12 -10.67 0.92
C ASP A 23 -8.60 -10.71 1.24
N TYR A 24 -8.14 -9.92 2.20
CA TYR A 24 -6.70 -9.78 2.52
C TYR A 24 -6.29 -10.42 3.85
N VAL A 25 -7.13 -10.41 4.87
CA VAL A 25 -6.84 -11.08 6.14
C VAL A 25 -7.10 -12.58 6.01
N GLY A 26 -8.23 -12.95 5.38
CA GLY A 26 -8.57 -14.34 5.14
C GLY A 26 -8.59 -15.15 6.45
N GLN A 27 -7.71 -16.16 6.54
CA GLN A 27 -7.57 -17.03 7.71
C GLN A 27 -6.34 -16.69 8.58
N ALA A 28 -5.71 -15.54 8.37
CA ALA A 28 -4.58 -15.13 9.18
C ALA A 28 -5.02 -14.99 10.66
N GLN A 29 -4.19 -15.51 11.56
CA GLN A 29 -4.50 -15.58 12.99
C GLN A 29 -3.47 -14.86 13.83
N SER A 30 -3.83 -14.56 15.06
CA SER A 30 -2.93 -14.00 16.06
C SER A 30 -1.74 -14.93 16.34
N GLU A 31 -0.56 -14.36 16.43
CA GLU A 31 0.69 -15.06 16.67
C GLU A 31 1.34 -14.61 18.00
N LYS A 32 2.06 -15.51 18.66
CA LYS A 32 2.83 -15.16 19.87
C LYS A 32 4.01 -14.24 19.58
N SER A 33 4.63 -14.42 18.41
CA SER A 33 5.75 -13.61 17.91
C SER A 33 5.41 -13.15 16.50
N PRO A 34 4.50 -12.15 16.36
CA PRO A 34 4.06 -11.67 15.06
C PRO A 34 5.20 -10.95 14.36
N ARG A 35 5.15 -10.92 13.04
CA ARG A 35 6.17 -10.27 12.20
C ARG A 35 5.60 -9.10 11.43
N LEU A 36 6.36 -8.02 11.42
CA LEU A 36 6.15 -6.89 10.52
C LEU A 36 7.30 -6.84 9.53
N ILE A 37 7.01 -7.01 8.25
CA ILE A 37 8.01 -6.91 7.19
C ILE A 37 7.66 -5.73 6.29
N PHE A 38 8.59 -4.78 6.18
CA PHE A 38 8.46 -3.71 5.18
C PHE A 38 9.01 -4.18 3.84
N ALA A 39 8.14 -4.20 2.82
CA ALA A 39 8.54 -4.36 1.43
C ALA A 39 8.73 -2.96 0.82
N ALA A 40 9.93 -2.43 0.94
CA ALA A 40 10.27 -1.04 0.65
C ALA A 40 10.95 -0.86 -0.72
N GLY A 41 10.78 0.32 -1.32
CA GLY A 41 11.48 0.68 -2.57
C GLY A 41 10.82 1.84 -3.29
N GLN A 42 11.53 2.41 -4.25
CA GLN A 42 11.03 3.51 -5.07
C GLN A 42 9.77 3.12 -5.86
N PRO A 43 8.99 4.10 -6.35
CA PRO A 43 7.88 3.81 -7.27
C PRO A 43 8.35 2.96 -8.45
N ALA A 44 7.53 1.99 -8.85
CA ALA A 44 7.82 1.06 -9.95
C ALA A 44 9.14 0.25 -9.86
N SER A 45 9.77 0.15 -8.66
CA SER A 45 10.98 -0.67 -8.44
C SER A 45 10.74 -2.18 -8.49
N GLY A 46 9.49 -2.64 -8.63
CA GLY A 46 9.16 -4.07 -8.61
C GLY A 46 8.85 -4.62 -7.22
N LYS A 47 8.74 -3.79 -6.18
CA LYS A 47 8.45 -4.24 -4.80
C LYS A 47 7.15 -5.04 -4.63
N SER A 48 6.20 -4.93 -5.56
CA SER A 48 4.98 -5.76 -5.57
C SER A 48 5.23 -7.27 -5.69
N ALA A 49 6.43 -7.68 -6.11
CA ALA A 49 6.84 -9.08 -6.14
C ALA A 49 7.42 -9.57 -4.79
N LEU A 50 7.82 -8.65 -3.90
CA LEU A 50 8.43 -8.99 -2.60
C LEU A 50 7.52 -9.84 -1.70
N PRO A 51 6.20 -9.59 -1.57
CA PRO A 51 5.36 -10.43 -0.72
C PRO A 51 5.44 -11.90 -1.08
N LYS A 52 5.45 -12.24 -2.37
CA LYS A 52 5.59 -13.62 -2.82
C LYS A 52 6.93 -14.26 -2.43
N LYS A 53 8.01 -13.48 -2.45
CA LYS A 53 9.32 -13.94 -1.98
C LYS A 53 9.32 -14.11 -0.46
N ILE A 54 8.86 -13.11 0.27
CA ILE A 54 8.79 -13.14 1.75
C ILE A 54 8.00 -14.35 2.24
N MET A 55 6.81 -14.59 1.66
CA MET A 55 6.00 -15.76 2.03
C MET A 55 6.68 -17.10 1.75
N LYS A 56 7.60 -17.16 0.78
CA LYS A 56 8.42 -18.36 0.56
C LYS A 56 9.53 -18.52 1.61
N ASP A 57 10.10 -17.41 2.05
CA ASP A 57 11.14 -17.40 3.08
C ASP A 57 10.57 -17.76 4.47
N TYR A 58 9.25 -17.53 4.68
CA TYR A 58 8.51 -17.82 5.91
C TYR A 58 7.28 -18.72 5.67
N PRO A 59 7.46 -19.99 5.28
CA PRO A 59 6.36 -20.87 4.84
C PRO A 59 5.33 -21.19 5.93
N ASN A 60 5.69 -21.00 7.20
CA ASN A 60 4.81 -21.29 8.34
C ASN A 60 4.14 -20.04 8.92
N VAL A 61 4.30 -18.86 8.29
CA VAL A 61 3.70 -17.61 8.74
C VAL A 61 2.64 -17.18 7.74
N SER A 62 1.44 -16.86 8.23
CA SER A 62 0.36 -16.34 7.40
C SER A 62 0.38 -14.82 7.42
N PHE A 63 0.91 -14.21 6.35
CA PHE A 63 1.02 -12.75 6.25
C PHE A 63 -0.19 -12.10 5.60
N VAL A 64 -0.67 -11.03 6.19
CA VAL A 64 -1.54 -10.05 5.53
C VAL A 64 -0.69 -9.09 4.71
N SER A 65 -1.00 -8.93 3.42
CA SER A 65 -0.31 -7.95 2.57
C SER A 65 -1.05 -6.62 2.57
N ILE A 66 -0.46 -5.58 3.14
CA ILE A 66 -1.00 -4.22 3.20
C ILE A 66 -0.38 -3.40 2.05
N ASP A 67 -1.21 -3.11 1.06
CA ASP A 67 -0.85 -2.36 -0.15
C ASP A 67 -1.96 -1.35 -0.48
N MET A 68 -1.73 -0.08 -0.16
CA MET A 68 -2.69 1.00 -0.35
C MET A 68 -3.24 1.07 -1.79
N ASP A 69 -2.40 0.78 -2.79
CA ASP A 69 -2.84 0.88 -4.19
C ASP A 69 -3.89 -0.17 -4.55
N LYS A 70 -3.86 -1.33 -3.93
CA LYS A 70 -4.87 -2.39 -4.16
C LYS A 70 -6.22 -2.03 -3.55
N TYR A 71 -6.23 -1.29 -2.47
CA TYR A 71 -7.47 -0.90 -1.79
C TYR A 71 -8.30 0.11 -2.57
N ARG A 72 -7.69 0.85 -3.52
CA ARG A 72 -8.39 1.80 -4.40
C ARG A 72 -9.56 1.17 -5.15
N MET A 73 -9.45 -0.12 -5.50
CA MET A 73 -10.48 -0.88 -6.22
C MET A 73 -11.73 -1.19 -5.38
N TYR A 74 -11.70 -0.92 -4.08
CA TYR A 74 -12.84 -1.10 -3.18
C TYR A 74 -13.64 0.19 -2.95
N HIS A 75 -13.24 1.29 -3.62
CA HIS A 75 -13.92 2.58 -3.45
C HIS A 75 -15.39 2.50 -3.83
N PRO A 76 -16.34 2.95 -2.97
CA PRO A 76 -17.78 2.81 -3.23
C PRO A 76 -18.25 3.50 -4.53
N ARG A 77 -17.56 4.55 -4.96
CA ARG A 77 -17.87 5.30 -6.18
C ARG A 77 -16.99 4.92 -7.38
N LEU A 78 -16.44 3.69 -7.38
CA LEU A 78 -15.50 3.27 -8.44
C LEU A 78 -16.10 3.40 -9.84
N LYS A 79 -17.36 3.01 -10.01
CA LYS A 79 -18.04 3.12 -11.31
C LYS A 79 -18.25 4.58 -11.74
N GLU A 80 -18.62 5.46 -10.83
CA GLU A 80 -18.79 6.89 -11.14
C GLU A 80 -17.46 7.53 -11.55
N ILE A 81 -16.36 7.17 -10.86
CA ILE A 81 -15.00 7.61 -11.19
C ILE A 81 -14.61 7.18 -12.60
N GLU A 82 -14.97 5.94 -12.98
CA GLU A 82 -14.75 5.39 -14.33
C GLU A 82 -15.59 6.13 -15.38
N ASP A 83 -16.89 6.27 -15.14
CA ASP A 83 -17.84 6.89 -16.06
C ASP A 83 -17.49 8.37 -16.34
N ASP A 84 -17.01 9.08 -15.31
CA ASP A 84 -16.56 10.47 -15.40
C ASP A 84 -15.14 10.61 -16.00
N ASN A 85 -14.44 9.53 -16.28
CA ASN A 85 -13.03 9.52 -16.68
C ASN A 85 -12.14 10.39 -15.78
N ALA A 86 -12.41 10.33 -14.47
CA ALA A 86 -11.70 11.10 -13.45
C ALA A 86 -10.31 10.51 -13.16
N ASP A 87 -9.42 11.33 -12.55
CA ASP A 87 -8.12 10.82 -12.08
C ASP A 87 -8.34 9.78 -10.96
N PHE A 88 -8.09 8.53 -11.32
CA PHE A 88 -8.33 7.39 -10.43
C PHE A 88 -7.55 7.48 -9.10
N VAL A 89 -6.28 7.87 -9.17
CA VAL A 89 -5.43 7.95 -7.98
C VAL A 89 -5.91 9.07 -7.07
N GLN A 90 -6.15 10.25 -7.63
CA GLN A 90 -6.59 11.42 -6.87
C GLN A 90 -7.98 11.17 -6.23
N SER A 91 -8.91 10.62 -7.01
CA SER A 91 -10.30 10.38 -6.59
C SER A 91 -10.41 9.34 -5.47
N THR A 92 -9.51 8.34 -5.45
CA THR A 92 -9.54 7.25 -4.46
C THR A 92 -8.56 7.42 -3.30
N ASN A 93 -7.76 8.49 -3.27
CA ASN A 93 -6.63 8.60 -2.35
C ASN A 93 -7.03 8.63 -0.87
N LYS A 94 -8.00 9.45 -0.51
CA LYS A 94 -8.49 9.56 0.89
C LYS A 94 -9.02 8.22 1.40
N PHE A 95 -9.80 7.54 0.56
CA PHE A 95 -10.35 6.23 0.87
C PHE A 95 -9.26 5.19 1.10
N SER A 96 -8.31 5.06 0.16
CA SER A 96 -7.26 4.06 0.25
C SER A 96 -6.30 4.27 1.43
N ILE A 97 -6.00 5.53 1.77
CA ILE A 97 -5.21 5.87 2.97
C ILE A 97 -5.95 5.46 4.25
N ARG A 98 -7.27 5.72 4.32
CA ARG A 98 -8.08 5.34 5.48
C ARG A 98 -8.10 3.82 5.65
N ILE A 99 -8.35 3.07 4.57
CA ILE A 99 -8.30 1.58 4.60
C ILE A 99 -6.92 1.08 5.04
N GLU A 100 -5.83 1.62 4.46
CA GLU A 100 -4.47 1.22 4.84
C GLU A 100 -4.24 1.40 6.35
N LYS A 101 -4.60 2.58 6.87
CA LYS A 101 -4.47 2.89 8.30
C LYS A 101 -5.24 1.92 9.17
N GLU A 102 -6.50 1.66 8.85
CA GLU A 102 -7.35 0.75 9.65
C GLU A 102 -6.90 -0.72 9.52
N MET A 103 -6.35 -1.14 8.38
CA MET A 103 -5.73 -2.46 8.22
C MET A 103 -4.45 -2.62 9.05
N LEU A 104 -3.61 -1.57 9.13
CA LEU A 104 -2.44 -1.54 10.00
C LEU A 104 -2.86 -1.67 11.47
N GLU A 105 -3.84 -0.88 11.91
CA GLU A 105 -4.40 -0.96 13.27
C GLU A 105 -4.92 -2.37 13.56
N TYR A 106 -5.73 -2.91 12.66
CA TYR A 106 -6.31 -4.24 12.81
C TYR A 106 -5.23 -5.33 12.97
N CYS A 107 -4.18 -5.30 12.15
CA CYS A 107 -3.10 -6.29 12.25
C CYS A 107 -2.29 -6.13 13.56
N LEU A 108 -2.02 -4.89 13.97
CA LEU A 108 -1.31 -4.61 15.22
C LEU A 108 -2.11 -5.08 16.44
N GLU A 109 -3.38 -4.69 16.56
CA GLU A 109 -4.24 -5.01 17.70
C GLU A 109 -4.48 -6.52 17.84
N ASN A 110 -4.60 -7.22 16.72
CA ASN A 110 -4.84 -8.66 16.71
C ASN A 110 -3.56 -9.51 16.66
N LYS A 111 -2.37 -8.88 16.71
CA LYS A 111 -1.06 -9.57 16.63
C LYS A 111 -0.95 -10.48 15.40
N ILE A 112 -1.39 -10.01 14.27
CA ILE A 112 -1.34 -10.71 12.99
C ILE A 112 -0.09 -10.28 12.25
N SER A 113 0.70 -11.23 11.74
CA SER A 113 1.86 -10.94 10.91
C SER A 113 1.47 -10.26 9.60
N PHE A 114 2.17 -9.21 9.20
CA PHE A 114 1.84 -8.49 7.98
C PHE A 114 3.06 -7.96 7.22
N ILE A 115 2.88 -7.79 5.90
CA ILE A 115 3.84 -7.18 5.00
C ILE A 115 3.29 -5.81 4.59
N HIS A 116 3.95 -4.74 4.99
CA HIS A 116 3.60 -3.37 4.58
C HIS A 116 4.38 -2.99 3.32
N ILE A 117 3.66 -2.71 2.24
CA ILE A 117 4.25 -2.40 0.93
C ILE A 117 4.22 -0.90 0.70
N GLY A 118 5.39 -0.27 0.63
CA GLY A 118 5.45 1.17 0.49
C GLY A 118 6.79 1.72 0.03
N THR A 119 6.88 3.04 -0.08
CA THR A 119 8.13 3.71 -0.48
C THR A 119 9.02 4.05 0.71
N MET A 120 8.52 3.94 1.94
CA MET A 120 9.17 4.46 3.17
C MET A 120 9.59 5.94 3.06
N ARG A 121 8.91 6.70 2.22
CA ARG A 121 9.25 8.11 1.94
C ARG A 121 9.22 8.99 3.18
N ILE A 122 8.30 8.72 4.11
CA ILE A 122 8.12 9.49 5.35
C ILE A 122 8.46 8.57 6.53
N TYR A 123 9.75 8.35 6.75
CA TYR A 123 10.24 7.45 7.79
C TYR A 123 9.73 7.80 9.19
N GLU A 124 9.81 9.09 9.59
CA GLU A 124 9.39 9.53 10.92
C GLU A 124 7.91 9.20 11.21
N TYR A 125 7.04 9.36 10.21
CA TYR A 125 5.64 8.97 10.33
C TYR A 125 5.50 7.45 10.52
N LEU A 126 6.16 6.65 9.68
CA LEU A 126 6.13 5.19 9.79
C LEU A 126 6.72 4.71 11.13
N LYS A 127 7.79 5.36 11.58
CA LYS A 127 8.41 5.05 12.86
C LYS A 127 7.42 5.22 13.99
N GLN A 128 6.79 6.38 14.13
CA GLN A 128 5.88 6.69 15.24
C GLN A 128 4.57 5.87 15.16
N VAL A 129 3.97 5.79 13.97
CA VAL A 129 2.62 5.23 13.80
C VAL A 129 2.65 3.69 13.72
N VAL A 130 3.72 3.10 13.19
CA VAL A 130 3.78 1.66 12.93
C VAL A 130 4.90 0.99 13.71
N ILE A 131 6.17 1.42 13.54
CA ILE A 131 7.34 0.69 14.05
C ILE A 131 7.37 0.68 15.58
N ASP A 132 7.24 1.85 16.22
CA ASP A 132 7.33 1.94 17.68
C ASP A 132 6.18 1.18 18.36
N ARG A 133 4.99 1.20 17.76
CA ARG A 133 3.83 0.43 18.25
C ARG A 133 4.01 -1.07 18.06
N ALA A 134 4.48 -1.49 16.89
CA ALA A 134 4.76 -2.90 16.62
C ALA A 134 5.81 -3.46 17.59
N LYS A 135 6.90 -2.70 17.84
CA LYS A 135 7.91 -3.05 18.84
C LYS A 135 7.32 -3.20 20.24
N ALA A 136 6.50 -2.23 20.66
CA ALA A 136 5.85 -2.26 21.98
C ALA A 136 4.92 -3.48 22.15
N GLN A 137 4.38 -4.03 21.06
CA GLN A 137 3.52 -5.21 21.06
C GLN A 137 4.26 -6.53 20.80
N GLY A 138 5.59 -6.49 20.66
CA GLY A 138 6.43 -7.67 20.51
C GLY A 138 6.52 -8.22 19.09
N PHE A 139 6.32 -7.38 18.07
CA PHE A 139 6.57 -7.77 16.69
C PHE A 139 8.06 -7.84 16.39
N ASP A 140 8.49 -8.88 15.68
CA ASP A 140 9.76 -8.92 14.97
C ASP A 140 9.66 -8.06 13.71
N ILE A 141 10.61 -7.11 13.53
CA ILE A 141 10.52 -6.13 12.42
C ILE A 141 11.69 -6.32 11.48
N GLU A 142 11.38 -6.46 10.20
CA GLU A 142 12.35 -6.63 9.12
C GLU A 142 12.05 -5.68 7.95
N VAL A 143 13.09 -5.37 7.16
CA VAL A 143 12.97 -4.54 5.94
C VAL A 143 13.56 -5.28 4.76
N TYR A 144 12.76 -5.49 3.73
CA TYR A 144 13.17 -5.93 2.41
C TYR A 144 13.18 -4.73 1.47
N ALA A 145 14.36 -4.20 1.19
CA ALA A 145 14.51 -2.99 0.39
C ALA A 145 14.92 -3.31 -1.05
N LEU A 146 14.16 -2.78 -2.02
CA LEU A 146 14.53 -2.79 -3.43
C LEU A 146 14.97 -1.39 -3.85
N ALA A 147 16.27 -1.24 -4.08
CA ALA A 147 16.85 -0.03 -4.62
C ALA A 147 17.02 -0.15 -6.14
N VAL A 148 16.53 0.84 -6.86
CA VAL A 148 16.77 1.05 -8.30
C VAL A 148 17.22 2.49 -8.50
N SER A 149 17.85 2.81 -9.65
CA SER A 149 18.18 4.21 -9.92
C SER A 149 16.91 5.04 -10.13
N ASN A 150 17.00 6.35 -9.89
CA ASN A 150 15.90 7.28 -10.09
C ASN A 150 15.39 7.22 -11.54
N GLU A 151 16.33 7.18 -12.52
CA GLU A 151 16.02 7.07 -13.95
C GLU A 151 15.28 5.78 -14.27
N GLN A 152 15.73 4.66 -13.71
CA GLN A 152 15.04 3.37 -13.87
C GLN A 152 13.64 3.41 -13.28
N SER A 153 13.45 4.04 -12.12
CA SER A 153 12.16 4.23 -11.49
C SER A 153 11.21 5.04 -12.39
N LYS A 154 11.70 6.15 -12.98
CA LYS A 154 10.93 6.99 -13.92
C LYS A 154 10.50 6.22 -15.17
N VAL A 155 11.42 5.54 -15.83
CA VAL A 155 11.13 4.73 -17.02
C VAL A 155 10.14 3.62 -16.69
N SER A 156 10.35 2.89 -15.60
CA SER A 156 9.46 1.81 -15.18
C SER A 156 8.06 2.31 -14.82
N ALA A 157 7.94 3.51 -14.24
CA ALA A 157 6.64 4.13 -13.94
C ALA A 157 5.87 4.49 -15.22
N LEU A 158 6.54 5.02 -16.24
CA LEU A 158 5.95 5.31 -17.55
C LEU A 158 5.48 4.03 -18.25
N LEU A 159 6.32 3.00 -18.30
CA LEU A 159 5.96 1.71 -18.91
C LEU A 159 4.76 1.07 -18.21
N ARG A 160 4.72 1.11 -16.89
CA ARG A 160 3.57 0.63 -16.10
C ARG A 160 2.31 1.42 -16.42
N GLU A 161 2.39 2.76 -16.51
CA GLU A 161 1.25 3.59 -16.86
C GLU A 161 0.69 3.22 -18.23
N GLN A 162 1.56 3.08 -19.24
CA GLN A 162 1.16 2.70 -20.60
C GLN A 162 0.49 1.32 -20.63
N GLU A 163 1.05 0.34 -19.93
CA GLU A 163 0.46 -1.00 -19.83
C GLU A 163 -0.90 -0.99 -19.13
N GLN A 164 -1.02 -0.24 -18.02
CA GLN A 164 -2.29 -0.10 -17.31
C GLN A 164 -3.35 0.61 -18.17
N ARG A 165 -3.00 1.65 -18.90
CA ARG A 165 -3.91 2.32 -19.85
C ARG A 165 -4.47 1.35 -20.89
N ARG A 166 -3.65 0.41 -21.35
CA ARG A 166 -4.05 -0.61 -22.32
C ARG A 166 -4.94 -1.70 -21.72
N THR A 167 -4.71 -2.10 -20.47
CA THR A 167 -5.33 -3.27 -19.85
C THR A 167 -6.43 -2.94 -18.85
N MET A 168 -6.36 -1.80 -18.18
CA MET A 168 -7.22 -1.42 -17.06
C MET A 168 -8.11 -0.21 -17.35
N ARG A 169 -8.24 0.20 -18.63
CA ARG A 169 -9.00 1.40 -19.04
C ARG A 169 -8.61 2.64 -18.22
N ASN A 170 -9.56 3.20 -17.42
CA ASN A 170 -9.38 4.41 -16.65
C ASN A 170 -8.72 4.18 -15.27
N PHE A 171 -8.52 2.93 -14.86
CA PHE A 171 -7.93 2.58 -13.56
C PHE A 171 -6.39 2.47 -13.62
N TYR A 172 -5.75 3.34 -14.38
CA TYR A 172 -4.31 3.39 -14.45
C TYR A 172 -3.72 4.37 -13.42
N ARG A 173 -2.49 4.09 -13.03
CA ARG A 173 -1.75 4.91 -12.08
C ARG A 173 -0.73 5.78 -12.79
N LYS A 174 -1.00 7.09 -12.81
CA LYS A 174 0.00 8.08 -13.20
C LYS A 174 0.86 8.44 -11.98
N THR A 175 2.18 8.41 -12.12
CA THR A 175 3.13 8.78 -11.06
C THR A 175 3.96 9.94 -11.60
N SER A 176 3.89 11.12 -10.94
CA SER A 176 4.67 12.28 -11.35
C SER A 176 6.16 12.07 -11.08
N GLU A 177 7.00 12.72 -11.87
CA GLU A 177 8.45 12.69 -11.66
C GLU A 177 8.83 13.29 -10.29
N SER A 178 8.18 14.39 -9.89
CA SER A 178 8.40 14.99 -8.57
C SER A 178 8.13 14.02 -7.42
N PHE A 179 7.06 13.20 -7.53
CA PHE A 179 6.80 12.17 -6.53
C PHE A 179 7.87 11.07 -6.51
N ILE A 180 8.42 10.71 -7.68
CA ILE A 180 9.49 9.73 -7.77
C ILE A 180 10.76 10.29 -7.12
N ASP A 181 11.10 11.55 -7.40
CA ASP A 181 12.26 12.22 -6.82
C ASP A 181 12.16 12.31 -5.29
N GLU A 182 11.02 12.75 -4.77
CA GLU A 182 10.75 12.80 -3.32
C GLU A 182 10.81 11.40 -2.67
N ALA A 183 10.28 10.39 -3.35
CA ALA A 183 10.28 9.02 -2.84
C ALA A 183 11.69 8.42 -2.83
N ASP A 184 12.53 8.74 -3.82
CA ASP A 184 13.93 8.31 -3.88
C ASP A 184 14.74 8.94 -2.75
N GLU A 185 14.61 10.24 -2.53
CA GLU A 185 15.29 10.94 -1.43
C GLU A 185 14.83 10.43 -0.05
N GLY A 186 13.52 10.24 0.13
CA GLY A 186 12.97 9.72 1.38
C GLY A 186 13.41 8.29 1.65
N PHE A 187 13.43 7.45 0.62
CA PHE A 187 13.90 6.07 0.72
C PHE A 187 15.39 6.01 1.13
N LYS A 188 16.26 6.78 0.47
CA LYS A 188 17.68 6.87 0.82
C LYS A 188 17.90 7.27 2.28
N ARG A 189 17.13 8.25 2.78
CA ARG A 189 17.19 8.66 4.20
C ARG A 189 16.71 7.58 5.18
N SER A 190 15.80 6.70 4.74
CA SER A 190 15.19 5.68 5.60
C SER A 190 16.00 4.40 5.71
N VAL A 191 16.86 4.11 4.72
CA VAL A 191 17.63 2.84 4.64
C VAL A 191 19.14 3.05 4.72
N GLY A 192 19.64 4.30 4.68
CA GLY A 192 21.04 4.68 4.90
C GLY A 192 21.28 5.06 6.33
#